data_9e5101e40f138cc5929dd18cdbc6d2a2
#
_entry.id   9e5101e40f138cc5929dd18cdbc6d2a2
#
_cell.length_a   1.000
_cell.length_b   1.000
_cell.length_c   1.000
_cell.angle_alpha   90.00
_cell.angle_beta   90.00
_cell.angle_gamma   90.00
#
_symmetry.space_group_name_H-M   'P 1'
#
loop_
_entity.id
_entity.type
_entity.pdbx_description
1 polymer ?
#
loop_
_entity_poly.entity_id
_entity_poly.type
_entity_poly.pdbx_seq_one_letter_code
_entity_poly.pdbx_strand_id
1 'polypeptide(L)'
;MCIRDRYTTDASGLSSTRAAAADPSKWLVLPEIISKEPLGPLVRHGDHQWGDVVRWSLNAMIIAEELGVTSENVDASKGSNVPEVLRLLGVEGSYGEMLELAPDWAYQIIKQIGNYSESYEANVGPDTPLEIARGLNALWTQGGILYAPPFR
;
A
#
# COMPACT_ATOMS: atom_id res chain seq x y z
N MET A 1 -39.77 8.96 -14.08
CA MET A 1 -38.38 9.42 -13.82
C MET A 1 -37.80 8.46 -12.82
N CYS A 2 -36.84 7.59 -13.22
CA CYS A 2 -36.20 6.70 -12.27
C CYS A 2 -35.13 7.49 -11.53
N ILE A 3 -35.42 7.89 -10.30
CA ILE A 3 -34.44 8.51 -9.41
C ILE A 3 -33.61 7.40 -8.83
N ARG A 4 -32.32 7.35 -9.18
CA ARG A 4 -31.34 6.48 -8.53
C ARG A 4 -30.80 7.24 -7.34
N ASP A 5 -31.28 6.91 -6.16
CA ASP A 5 -30.91 7.54 -4.89
C ASP A 5 -29.88 6.73 -4.09
N ARG A 6 -29.45 5.57 -4.62
CA ARG A 6 -28.47 4.66 -3.99
C ARG A 6 -27.51 4.07 -5.03
N TYR A 7 -26.28 3.90 -4.60
CA TYR A 7 -25.20 3.30 -5.39
C TYR A 7 -24.33 2.41 -4.51
N THR A 8 -23.90 1.27 -5.02
CA THR A 8 -23.00 0.33 -4.32
C THR A 8 -21.83 -0.02 -5.23
N THR A 9 -20.64 0.04 -4.69
CA THR A 9 -19.39 -0.45 -5.27
C THR A 9 -18.38 -0.62 -4.14
N ASP A 10 -17.10 -0.87 -4.43
CA ASP A 10 -16.02 -0.85 -3.44
C ASP A 10 -15.88 0.52 -2.76
N ALA A 11 -15.25 0.57 -1.59
CA ALA A 11 -15.14 1.77 -0.78
C ALA A 11 -14.41 2.91 -1.52
N SER A 12 -13.38 2.59 -2.29
CA SER A 12 -12.62 3.58 -3.07
C SER A 12 -13.45 4.16 -4.22
N GLY A 13 -14.25 3.33 -4.88
CA GLY A 13 -15.19 3.73 -5.92
C GLY A 13 -16.30 4.63 -5.38
N LEU A 14 -16.87 4.33 -4.19
CA LEU A 14 -17.84 5.18 -3.53
C LEU A 14 -17.26 6.55 -3.18
N SER A 15 -16.09 6.58 -2.55
CA SER A 15 -15.42 7.83 -2.16
C SER A 15 -15.02 8.66 -3.39
N SER A 16 -14.52 8.04 -4.45
CA SER A 16 -14.19 8.73 -5.70
C SER A 16 -15.42 9.32 -6.37
N THR A 17 -16.54 8.58 -6.41
CA THR A 17 -17.80 9.06 -6.98
C THR A 17 -18.36 10.23 -6.17
N ARG A 18 -18.27 10.16 -4.84
CA ARG A 18 -18.64 11.27 -3.95
C ARG A 18 -17.77 12.50 -4.20
N ALA A 19 -16.46 12.34 -4.22
CA ALA A 19 -15.51 13.44 -4.42
C ALA A 19 -15.69 14.13 -5.79
N ALA A 20 -16.08 13.38 -6.82
CA ALA A 20 -16.33 13.91 -8.16
C ALA A 20 -17.72 14.54 -8.34
N ALA A 21 -18.61 14.44 -7.36
CA ALA A 21 -19.94 15.01 -7.44
C ALA A 21 -19.92 16.55 -7.42
N ALA A 22 -20.88 17.19 -8.06
CA ALA A 22 -21.00 18.65 -8.08
C ALA A 22 -21.15 19.26 -6.67
N ASP A 23 -21.73 18.49 -5.75
CA ASP A 23 -21.86 18.84 -4.32
C ASP A 23 -21.65 17.56 -3.50
N PRO A 24 -20.42 17.26 -3.07
CA PRO A 24 -20.12 16.06 -2.28
C PRO A 24 -20.85 15.98 -0.95
N SER A 25 -21.25 17.12 -0.37
CA SER A 25 -21.94 17.17 0.93
C SER A 25 -23.34 16.56 0.92
N LYS A 26 -23.93 16.40 -0.27
CA LYS A 26 -25.24 15.77 -0.47
C LYS A 26 -25.19 14.25 -0.51
N TRP A 27 -23.99 13.67 -0.46
CA TRP A 27 -23.80 12.24 -0.56
C TRP A 27 -23.16 11.70 0.70
N LEU A 28 -23.74 10.63 1.24
CA LEU A 28 -23.24 9.92 2.41
C LEU A 28 -22.76 8.53 2.00
N VAL A 29 -21.51 8.21 2.32
CA VAL A 29 -21.01 6.83 2.30
C VAL A 29 -21.34 6.21 3.65
N LEU A 30 -22.13 5.14 3.64
CA LEU A 30 -22.52 4.44 4.86
C LEU A 30 -21.33 3.64 5.41
N PRO A 31 -21.18 3.52 6.75
CA PRO A 31 -20.08 2.79 7.36
C PRO A 31 -20.22 1.27 7.27
N GLU A 32 -21.40 0.77 6.94
CA GLU A 32 -21.66 -0.67 6.84
C GLU A 32 -20.99 -1.29 5.62
N ILE A 33 -20.16 -2.29 5.85
CA ILE A 33 -19.52 -3.08 4.80
C ILE A 33 -20.40 -4.29 4.51
N ILE A 34 -21.00 -4.33 3.31
CA ILE A 34 -21.93 -5.38 2.90
C ILE A 34 -21.25 -6.52 2.11
N SER A 35 -20.05 -6.30 1.59
CA SER A 35 -19.26 -7.31 0.86
C SER A 35 -17.75 -7.06 1.04
N LYS A 36 -16.95 -8.02 0.63
CA LYS A 36 -15.48 -7.92 0.62
C LYS A 36 -15.01 -7.72 -0.82
N GLU A 37 -14.15 -6.73 -1.00
CA GLU A 37 -13.54 -6.40 -2.29
C GLU A 37 -12.00 -6.43 -2.14
N PRO A 38 -11.37 -7.63 -2.24
CA PRO A 38 -9.92 -7.76 -2.08
C PRO A 38 -9.20 -7.31 -3.37
N LEU A 39 -9.16 -6.00 -3.60
CA LEU A 39 -8.50 -5.40 -4.75
C LEU A 39 -6.99 -5.58 -4.66
N GLY A 40 -6.35 -5.76 -5.81
CA GLY A 40 -4.90 -5.92 -5.89
C GLY A 40 -4.39 -5.70 -7.32
N PRO A 41 -3.07 -5.54 -7.48
CA PRO A 41 -2.46 -5.43 -8.80
C PRO A 41 -2.73 -6.66 -9.66
N LEU A 42 -3.01 -6.44 -10.94
CA LEU A 42 -3.16 -7.49 -11.93
C LEU A 42 -1.91 -7.59 -12.80
N VAL A 43 -1.44 -8.81 -13.03
CA VAL A 43 -0.34 -9.11 -13.94
C VAL A 43 -0.79 -10.10 -15.02
N ARG A 44 -0.07 -10.14 -16.13
CA ARG A 44 -0.38 -11.09 -17.22
C ARG A 44 -0.21 -12.53 -16.73
N HIS A 45 -1.15 -13.39 -17.06
CA HIS A 45 -1.05 -14.81 -16.74
C HIS A 45 0.18 -15.44 -17.42
N GLY A 46 0.95 -16.23 -16.65
CA GLY A 46 2.18 -16.87 -17.12
C GLY A 46 3.44 -15.98 -17.00
N ASP A 47 3.30 -14.71 -16.65
CA ASP A 47 4.43 -13.82 -16.34
C ASP A 47 4.75 -13.86 -14.85
N HIS A 48 5.38 -14.94 -14.44
CA HIS A 48 5.67 -15.20 -13.03
C HIS A 48 6.73 -14.23 -12.49
N GLN A 49 7.77 -13.93 -13.30
CA GLN A 49 8.84 -13.02 -12.92
C GLN A 49 8.28 -11.63 -12.60
N TRP A 50 7.49 -11.07 -13.50
CA TRP A 50 6.84 -9.78 -13.26
C TRP A 50 5.86 -9.85 -12.08
N GLY A 51 5.13 -10.97 -11.95
CA GLY A 51 4.25 -11.20 -10.81
C GLY A 51 4.98 -11.18 -9.47
N ASP A 52 6.19 -11.74 -9.40
CA ASP A 52 7.02 -11.72 -8.20
C ASP A 52 7.57 -10.32 -7.93
N VAL A 53 8.01 -9.57 -8.94
CA VAL A 53 8.43 -8.17 -8.78
C VAL A 53 7.31 -7.32 -8.20
N VAL A 54 6.09 -7.41 -8.75
CA VAL A 54 4.93 -6.63 -8.26
C VAL A 54 4.58 -7.01 -6.83
N ARG A 55 4.53 -8.31 -6.52
CA ARG A 55 4.23 -8.83 -5.18
C ARG A 55 5.23 -8.36 -4.14
N TRP A 56 6.52 -8.51 -4.44
CA TRP A 56 7.58 -8.14 -3.50
C TRP A 56 7.74 -6.63 -3.37
N SER A 57 7.41 -5.85 -4.40
CA SER A 57 7.35 -4.39 -4.29
C SER A 57 6.32 -3.96 -3.24
N LEU A 58 5.11 -4.53 -3.28
CA LEU A 58 4.09 -4.27 -2.28
C LEU A 58 4.52 -4.75 -0.88
N ASN A 59 5.07 -5.98 -0.78
CA ASN A 59 5.55 -6.52 0.48
C ASN A 59 6.66 -5.66 1.08
N ALA A 60 7.59 -5.15 0.27
CA ALA A 60 8.66 -4.26 0.74
C ALA A 60 8.11 -2.97 1.36
N MET A 61 7.07 -2.38 0.78
CA MET A 61 6.42 -1.19 1.33
C MET A 61 5.72 -1.49 2.67
N ILE A 62 5.06 -2.64 2.80
CA ILE A 62 4.41 -3.07 4.05
C ILE A 62 5.46 -3.36 5.12
N ILE A 63 6.55 -4.07 4.79
CA ILE A 63 7.66 -4.34 5.71
C ILE A 63 8.34 -3.04 6.15
N ALA A 64 8.53 -2.07 5.25
CA ALA A 64 9.08 -0.78 5.58
C ALA A 64 8.23 -0.03 6.62
N GLU A 65 6.90 -0.05 6.47
CA GLU A 65 5.99 0.50 7.47
C GLU A 65 6.13 -0.21 8.82
N GLU A 66 6.17 -1.56 8.83
CA GLU A 66 6.32 -2.37 10.05
C GLU A 66 7.64 -2.08 10.78
N LEU A 67 8.72 -1.84 10.03
CA LEU A 67 10.04 -1.51 10.57
C LEU A 67 10.24 -0.01 10.83
N GLY A 68 9.25 0.83 10.56
CA GLY A 68 9.33 2.28 10.75
C GLY A 68 10.29 2.98 9.78
N VAL A 69 10.54 2.37 8.61
CA VAL A 69 11.35 2.98 7.54
C VAL A 69 10.44 3.81 6.65
N THR A 70 10.79 5.07 6.45
CA THR A 70 10.03 6.05 5.67
C THR A 70 10.88 6.67 4.56
N SER A 71 10.27 7.39 3.63
CA SER A 71 10.97 8.14 2.58
C SER A 71 11.98 9.15 3.16
N GLU A 72 11.69 9.70 4.36
CA GLU A 72 12.53 10.67 5.01
C GLU A 72 13.75 10.06 5.72
N ASN A 73 13.59 8.88 6.34
CA ASN A 73 14.63 8.26 7.16
C ASN A 73 15.39 7.11 6.48
N VAL A 74 14.99 6.69 5.27
CA VAL A 74 15.55 5.54 4.57
C VAL A 74 17.06 5.63 4.35
N ASP A 75 17.60 6.83 4.13
CA ASP A 75 19.06 7.04 3.97
C ASP A 75 19.81 6.72 5.25
N ALA A 76 19.33 7.24 6.37
CA ALA A 76 19.91 6.98 7.69
C ALA A 76 19.73 5.50 8.11
N SER A 77 18.65 4.86 7.68
CA SER A 77 18.32 3.47 8.00
C SER A 77 19.30 2.45 7.38
N LYS A 78 20.08 2.84 6.36
CA LYS A 78 21.18 2.00 5.84
C LYS A 78 22.30 1.75 6.87
N GLY A 79 22.41 2.57 7.90
CA GLY A 79 23.33 2.38 9.02
C GLY A 79 22.69 1.73 10.25
N SER A 80 21.51 1.14 10.11
CA SER A 80 20.79 0.48 11.22
C SER A 80 21.55 -0.71 11.78
N ASN A 81 21.32 -1.03 13.06
CA ASN A 81 21.79 -2.28 13.69
C ASN A 81 20.72 -3.39 13.62
N VAL A 82 19.60 -3.15 12.96
CA VAL A 82 18.50 -4.12 12.81
C VAL A 82 18.68 -4.90 11.52
N PRO A 83 18.95 -6.22 11.57
CA PRO A 83 19.24 -7.03 10.38
C PRO A 83 18.11 -7.02 9.34
N GLU A 84 16.85 -6.95 9.80
CA GLU A 84 15.69 -6.88 8.91
C GLU A 84 15.71 -5.59 8.05
N VAL A 85 16.11 -4.47 8.64
CA VAL A 85 16.23 -3.18 7.92
C VAL A 85 17.35 -3.26 6.89
N LEU A 86 18.51 -3.83 7.27
CA LEU A 86 19.64 -3.97 6.34
C LEU A 86 19.31 -4.88 5.14
N ARG A 87 18.57 -5.97 5.39
CA ARG A 87 18.09 -6.86 4.32
C ARG A 87 17.07 -6.17 3.42
N LEU A 88 16.10 -5.46 4.00
CA LEU A 88 15.12 -4.69 3.25
C LEU A 88 15.78 -3.68 2.30
N LEU A 89 16.79 -2.97 2.79
CA LEU A 89 17.44 -1.91 2.04
C LEU A 89 18.56 -2.40 1.09
N GLY A 90 18.79 -3.71 1.02
CA GLY A 90 19.80 -4.31 0.16
C GLY A 90 21.24 -4.06 0.60
N VAL A 91 21.46 -3.71 1.88
CA VAL A 91 22.79 -3.61 2.49
C VAL A 91 23.35 -5.00 2.80
N GLU A 92 22.46 -5.92 3.16
CA GLU A 92 22.76 -7.33 3.41
C GLU A 92 21.87 -8.24 2.57
N GLY A 93 22.41 -9.36 2.10
CA GLY A 93 21.71 -10.35 1.29
C GLY A 93 21.69 -10.00 -0.20
N SER A 94 21.09 -10.90 -1.01
CA SER A 94 21.03 -10.80 -2.48
C SER A 94 19.58 -10.91 -3.00
N TYR A 95 18.62 -10.37 -2.28
CA TYR A 95 17.20 -10.53 -2.61
C TYR A 95 16.79 -9.82 -3.91
N GLY A 96 17.48 -8.74 -4.29
CA GLY A 96 17.29 -8.10 -5.58
C GLY A 96 17.66 -9.00 -6.75
N GLU A 97 18.77 -9.74 -6.64
CA GLU A 97 19.22 -10.67 -7.68
C GLU A 97 18.20 -11.78 -7.96
N MET A 98 17.48 -12.26 -6.92
CA MET A 98 16.41 -13.26 -7.07
C MET A 98 15.22 -12.75 -7.89
N LEU A 99 15.05 -11.43 -7.95
CA LEU A 99 14.02 -10.74 -8.74
C LEU A 99 14.59 -10.17 -10.06
N GLU A 100 15.88 -10.43 -10.38
CA GLU A 100 16.59 -9.83 -11.51
C GLU A 100 16.62 -8.29 -11.44
N LEU A 101 16.64 -7.74 -10.21
CA LEU A 101 16.71 -6.32 -9.91
C LEU A 101 18.02 -5.93 -9.23
N ALA A 102 18.30 -4.65 -9.16
CA ALA A 102 19.43 -4.12 -8.39
C ALA A 102 19.27 -4.46 -6.90
N PRO A 103 20.37 -4.66 -6.15
CA PRO A 103 20.31 -5.01 -4.73
C PRO A 103 19.49 -4.01 -3.88
N ASP A 104 19.51 -2.73 -4.24
CA ASP A 104 18.85 -1.63 -3.55
C ASP A 104 17.42 -1.33 -4.07
N TRP A 105 16.79 -2.25 -4.79
CA TRP A 105 15.47 -2.04 -5.41
C TRP A 105 14.39 -1.58 -4.41
N ALA A 106 14.34 -2.18 -3.21
CA ALA A 106 13.36 -1.82 -2.19
C ALA A 106 13.68 -0.45 -1.56
N TYR A 107 14.98 -0.13 -1.36
CA TYR A 107 15.39 1.21 -0.97
C TYR A 107 14.91 2.26 -1.98
N GLN A 108 15.06 1.99 -3.29
CA GLN A 108 14.61 2.92 -4.33
C GLN A 108 13.10 3.16 -4.29
N ILE A 109 12.30 2.12 -4.04
CA ILE A 109 10.85 2.25 -3.87
C ILE A 109 10.54 3.16 -2.68
N ILE A 110 11.12 2.85 -1.51
CA ILE A 110 10.83 3.60 -0.28
C ILE A 110 11.31 5.05 -0.41
N LYS A 111 12.46 5.28 -1.02
CA LYS A 111 13.02 6.63 -1.20
C LYS A 111 12.14 7.51 -2.08
N GLN A 112 11.54 6.96 -3.13
CA GLN A 112 10.80 7.71 -4.14
C GLN A 112 9.30 7.81 -3.84
N ILE A 113 8.72 6.79 -3.22
CA ILE A 113 7.28 6.64 -3.04
C ILE A 113 6.90 6.63 -1.56
N GLY A 114 7.83 6.20 -0.68
CA GLY A 114 7.57 5.96 0.73
C GLY A 114 7.17 4.52 1.04
N ASN A 115 6.87 4.25 2.30
CA ASN A 115 6.31 2.99 2.74
C ASN A 115 4.80 2.92 2.42
N TYR A 116 4.15 1.81 2.79
CA TYR A 116 2.73 1.63 2.46
C TYR A 116 1.84 2.70 3.11
N SER A 117 2.11 3.10 4.36
CA SER A 117 1.35 4.16 5.03
C SER A 117 1.47 5.49 4.28
N GLU A 118 2.70 5.90 3.96
CA GLU A 118 2.94 7.15 3.23
C GLU A 118 2.20 7.17 1.88
N SER A 119 2.29 6.08 1.14
CA SER A 119 1.59 5.94 -0.15
C SER A 119 0.07 5.97 0.01
N TYR A 120 -0.47 5.28 1.04
CA TYR A 120 -1.90 5.27 1.33
C TYR A 120 -2.41 6.67 1.67
N GLU A 121 -1.75 7.33 2.63
CA GLU A 121 -2.16 8.66 3.10
C GLU A 121 -2.08 9.71 1.98
N ALA A 122 -1.06 9.64 1.12
CA ALA A 122 -0.91 10.57 0.01
C ALA A 122 -1.97 10.41 -1.09
N ASN A 123 -2.50 9.21 -1.29
CA ASN A 123 -3.38 8.93 -2.43
C ASN A 123 -4.87 8.82 -2.05
N VAL A 124 -5.19 8.23 -0.92
CA VAL A 124 -6.57 7.92 -0.54
C VAL A 124 -6.90 8.27 0.92
N GLY A 125 -5.91 8.65 1.71
CA GLY A 125 -6.03 8.89 3.14
C GLY A 125 -7.00 10.00 3.54
N PRO A 126 -7.22 10.19 4.86
CA PRO A 126 -8.18 11.14 5.40
C PRO A 126 -7.99 12.59 4.96
N ASP A 127 -6.74 12.98 4.65
CA ASP A 127 -6.39 14.35 4.23
C ASP A 127 -6.52 14.54 2.71
N THR A 128 -6.95 13.52 1.97
CA THR A 128 -7.23 13.59 0.54
C THR A 128 -8.72 13.85 0.28
N PRO A 129 -9.12 14.24 -0.94
CA PRO A 129 -10.54 14.36 -1.30
C PRO A 129 -11.36 13.07 -1.14
N LEU A 130 -10.71 11.91 -1.02
CA LEU A 130 -11.36 10.61 -0.84
C LEU A 130 -11.71 10.34 0.62
N GLU A 131 -10.96 10.89 1.58
CA GLU A 131 -11.18 10.80 3.02
C GLU A 131 -11.33 9.35 3.53
N ILE A 132 -10.51 8.43 3.03
CA ILE A 132 -10.62 7.01 3.40
C ILE A 132 -9.67 6.71 4.57
N ALA A 133 -10.25 6.33 5.73
CA ALA A 133 -9.47 5.85 6.87
C ALA A 133 -8.84 4.48 6.56
N ARG A 134 -7.66 4.20 7.15
CA ARG A 134 -6.91 2.95 6.97
C ARG A 134 -7.76 1.71 7.28
N GLY A 135 -8.49 1.71 8.37
CA GLY A 135 -9.31 0.56 8.78
C GLY A 135 -8.54 -0.76 8.73
N LEU A 136 -9.07 -1.76 8.00
CA LEU A 136 -8.41 -3.04 7.81
C LEU A 136 -7.12 -2.98 6.98
N ASN A 137 -6.86 -1.90 6.25
CA ASN A 137 -5.58 -1.68 5.55
C ASN A 137 -4.43 -1.24 6.48
N ALA A 138 -4.62 -1.29 7.79
CA ALA A 138 -3.56 -1.13 8.77
C ALA A 138 -2.74 -2.42 8.91
N LEU A 139 -1.54 -2.31 9.49
CA LEU A 139 -0.70 -3.45 9.82
C LEU A 139 -1.42 -4.42 10.79
N TRP A 140 -1.08 -5.70 10.70
CA TRP A 140 -1.57 -6.73 11.64
C TRP A 140 -1.28 -6.40 13.11
N THR A 141 -0.16 -5.73 13.39
CA THR A 141 0.22 -5.23 14.72
C THR A 141 -0.68 -4.11 15.23
N GLN A 142 -1.43 -3.47 14.33
CA GLN A 142 -2.35 -2.35 14.61
C GLN A 142 -3.82 -2.77 14.46
N GLY A 143 -4.11 -4.06 14.38
CA GLY A 143 -5.47 -4.58 14.22
C GLY A 143 -5.99 -4.64 12.79
N GLY A 144 -5.14 -4.38 11.79
CA GLY A 144 -5.44 -4.54 10.37
C GLY A 144 -5.12 -5.94 9.85
N ILE A 145 -5.13 -6.10 8.54
CA ILE A 145 -4.86 -7.37 7.85
C ILE A 145 -3.57 -7.35 7.02
N LEU A 146 -2.84 -6.24 6.98
CA LEU A 146 -1.59 -6.18 6.24
C LEU A 146 -0.51 -6.96 6.98
N TYR A 147 -0.09 -8.04 6.34
CA TYR A 147 0.94 -8.95 6.83
C TYR A 147 1.82 -9.34 5.63
N ALA A 148 3.08 -8.93 5.64
CA ALA A 148 4.04 -9.29 4.61
C ALA A 148 5.03 -10.35 5.13
N PRO A 149 5.41 -11.36 4.31
CA PRO A 149 6.45 -12.32 4.69
C PRO A 149 7.80 -11.60 4.81
N PRO A 150 8.60 -11.92 5.85
CA PRO A 150 9.89 -11.28 6.06
C PRO A 150 10.93 -11.71 5.01
N PHE A 151 11.89 -10.85 4.70
CA PHE A 151 13.10 -11.20 3.97
C PHE A 151 14.00 -12.13 4.84
N ARG A 152 14.16 -13.40 4.43
CA ARG A 152 14.97 -14.42 5.13
C ARG A 152 15.83 -15.21 4.16
#